data_decb35bfc3f1e025ced2f5ef651f58c5
#
_entry.id   decb35bfc3f1e025ced2f5ef651f58c5
#
_cell.length_a   1.000
_cell.length_b   1.000
_cell.length_c   1.000
_cell.angle_alpha   90.00
_cell.angle_beta   90.00
_cell.angle_gamma   90.00
#
_symmetry.space_group_name_H-M   'P 1'
#
loop_
_entity.id
_entity.type
_entity.pdbx_description
1 polymer ?
#
loop_
_entity_poly.entity_id
_entity_poly.type
_entity_poly.pdbx_seq_one_letter_code
_entity_poly.pdbx_strand_id
1 'polypeptide(L)'
;MAKWQDYNEYFEKASTTYNVDKRLLIAVAKTESDFNPKATSGAGAKGIMQLMDGTARELGVTNSYDPEQNIMGGAKLLSQLLKKYDGDRNKALAGYNAGTGNVAKYGAEKYSSYYNKVNANEKALFKDDNGLDSAVEAMKKKATEIVKESDEEYWGKETTFADILTPVLVVLFGICAFVFITAGIGINVSRETIKRGVKL
;
A
#
# COMPACT_ATOMS: atom_id res chain seq x y z
N MET A 1 15.68 2.54 -19.09
CA MET A 1 15.62 2.25 -17.65
C MET A 1 14.42 1.37 -17.40
N ALA A 2 14.55 0.30 -16.63
CA ALA A 2 13.45 -0.55 -16.24
C ALA A 2 12.46 0.24 -15.35
N LYS A 3 11.18 -0.07 -15.48
CA LYS A 3 10.11 0.56 -14.69
C LYS A 3 9.51 -0.50 -13.78
N TRP A 4 8.93 -0.10 -12.65
CA TRP A 4 8.28 -1.04 -11.75
C TRP A 4 7.13 -1.83 -12.41
N GLN A 5 6.50 -1.23 -13.42
CA GLN A 5 5.44 -1.87 -14.21
C GLN A 5 5.92 -3.14 -14.91
N ASP A 6 7.21 -3.20 -15.28
CA ASP A 6 7.82 -4.37 -15.92
C ASP A 6 7.86 -5.59 -14.98
N TYR A 7 7.71 -5.34 -13.66
CA TYR A 7 7.74 -6.34 -12.57
C TYR A 7 6.45 -6.35 -11.74
N ASN A 8 5.37 -5.74 -12.25
CA ASN A 8 4.13 -5.57 -11.49
C ASN A 8 3.57 -6.87 -10.93
N GLU A 9 3.59 -7.95 -11.73
CA GLU A 9 3.10 -9.28 -11.31
C GLU A 9 3.90 -9.83 -10.11
N TYR A 10 5.21 -9.64 -10.10
CA TYR A 10 6.07 -10.09 -9.01
C TYR A 10 5.82 -9.29 -7.72
N PHE A 11 5.63 -7.96 -7.83
CA PHE A 11 5.27 -7.13 -6.68
C PHE A 11 3.89 -7.48 -6.14
N GLU A 12 2.91 -7.75 -7.00
CA GLU A 12 1.57 -8.17 -6.59
C GLU A 12 1.59 -9.50 -5.85
N LYS A 13 2.27 -10.50 -6.45
CA LYS A 13 2.46 -11.82 -5.85
C LYS A 13 3.17 -11.73 -4.49
N ALA A 14 4.22 -10.94 -4.40
CA ALA A 14 4.99 -10.75 -3.18
C ALA A 14 4.19 -10.05 -2.07
N SER A 15 3.47 -9.00 -2.44
CA SER A 15 2.56 -8.25 -1.55
C SER A 15 1.51 -9.18 -0.94
N THR A 16 0.82 -9.94 -1.77
CA THR A 16 -0.23 -10.88 -1.34
C THR A 16 0.34 -12.02 -0.49
N THR A 17 1.49 -12.59 -0.89
CA THR A 17 2.10 -13.74 -0.20
C THR A 17 2.58 -13.40 1.19
N TYR A 18 3.19 -12.22 1.36
CA TYR A 18 3.85 -11.82 2.61
C TYR A 18 3.10 -10.75 3.39
N ASN A 19 1.92 -10.33 2.91
CA ASN A 19 1.11 -9.27 3.52
C ASN A 19 1.92 -7.98 3.75
N VAL A 20 2.58 -7.51 2.70
CA VAL A 20 3.34 -6.25 2.69
C VAL A 20 2.75 -5.34 1.63
N ASP A 21 2.57 -4.07 1.97
CA ASP A 21 2.06 -3.08 1.01
C ASP A 21 2.90 -3.07 -0.28
N LYS A 22 2.23 -3.23 -1.43
CA LYS A 22 2.87 -3.24 -2.75
C LYS A 22 3.60 -1.93 -3.04
N ARG A 23 3.03 -0.80 -2.66
CA ARG A 23 3.66 0.52 -2.85
C ARG A 23 4.97 0.62 -2.08
N LEU A 24 4.99 0.07 -0.85
CA LEU A 24 6.20 0.01 -0.05
C LEU A 24 7.28 -0.85 -0.70
N LEU A 25 6.94 -2.04 -1.22
CA LEU A 25 7.88 -2.91 -1.93
C LEU A 25 8.47 -2.22 -3.15
N ILE A 26 7.65 -1.55 -3.95
CA ILE A 26 8.07 -0.80 -5.13
C ILE A 26 8.99 0.36 -4.73
N ALA A 27 8.67 1.10 -3.66
CA ALA A 27 9.50 2.21 -3.16
C ALA A 27 10.86 1.74 -2.64
N VAL A 28 10.92 0.58 -1.98
CA VAL A 28 12.18 -0.06 -1.58
C VAL A 28 13.00 -0.43 -2.80
N ALA A 29 12.43 -1.13 -3.79
CA ALA A 29 13.14 -1.49 -5.03
C ALA A 29 13.66 -0.26 -5.80
N LYS A 30 12.89 0.82 -5.84
CA LYS A 30 13.33 2.12 -6.38
C LYS A 30 14.55 2.67 -5.63
N THR A 31 14.52 2.58 -4.31
CA THR A 31 15.59 3.10 -3.45
C THR A 31 16.88 2.29 -3.59
N GLU A 32 16.74 0.97 -3.69
CA GLU A 32 17.86 0.02 -3.69
C GLU A 32 18.61 -0.04 -5.03
N SER A 33 17.90 -0.09 -6.14
CA SER A 33 18.53 -0.36 -7.43
C SER A 33 17.98 0.46 -8.60
N ASP A 34 16.99 1.32 -8.38
CA ASP A 34 16.24 1.95 -9.46
C ASP A 34 15.62 0.91 -10.42
N PHE A 35 15.10 -0.18 -9.85
CA PHE A 35 14.51 -1.32 -10.57
C PHE A 35 15.50 -2.11 -11.44
N ASN A 36 16.80 -2.02 -11.21
CA ASN A 36 17.79 -2.78 -11.96
C ASN A 36 18.00 -4.19 -11.35
N PRO A 37 17.55 -5.28 -12.02
CA PRO A 37 17.68 -6.63 -11.50
C PRO A 37 19.13 -7.13 -11.51
N LYS A 38 20.03 -6.47 -12.26
CA LYS A 38 21.46 -6.83 -12.36
C LYS A 38 22.35 -5.96 -11.48
N ALA A 39 21.77 -5.13 -10.60
CA ALA A 39 22.54 -4.26 -9.72
C ALA A 39 23.37 -5.09 -8.73
N THR A 40 24.61 -4.61 -8.50
CA THR A 40 25.49 -5.11 -7.43
C THR A 40 26.11 -3.90 -6.73
N SER A 41 25.93 -3.82 -5.42
CA SER A 41 26.56 -2.76 -4.64
C SER A 41 28.03 -3.03 -4.32
N GLY A 42 28.79 -2.00 -3.93
CA GLY A 42 30.15 -2.17 -3.46
C GLY A 42 30.29 -3.09 -2.22
N ALA A 43 29.22 -3.25 -1.45
CA ALA A 43 29.15 -4.17 -0.30
C ALA A 43 28.71 -5.60 -0.69
N GLY A 44 28.40 -5.86 -1.96
CA GLY A 44 27.99 -7.17 -2.45
C GLY A 44 26.49 -7.47 -2.36
N ALA A 45 25.64 -6.49 -2.08
CA ALA A 45 24.19 -6.64 -2.20
C ALA A 45 23.78 -6.76 -3.66
N LYS A 46 22.80 -7.62 -4.00
CA LYS A 46 22.48 -8.00 -5.37
C LYS A 46 21.00 -7.89 -5.70
N GLY A 47 20.72 -7.57 -6.95
CA GLY A 47 19.39 -7.63 -7.54
C GLY A 47 18.53 -6.40 -7.27
N ILE A 48 17.27 -6.50 -7.65
CA ILE A 48 16.33 -5.38 -7.65
C ILE A 48 16.04 -4.83 -6.23
N MET A 49 16.06 -5.71 -5.22
CA MET A 49 15.85 -5.40 -3.80
C MET A 49 17.15 -5.41 -2.97
N GLN A 50 18.31 -5.53 -3.61
CA GLN A 50 19.65 -5.47 -3.02
C GLN A 50 19.82 -6.38 -1.80
N LEU A 51 19.62 -7.68 -1.98
CA LEU A 51 19.83 -8.66 -0.92
C LEU A 51 21.30 -9.06 -0.82
N MET A 52 21.84 -9.12 0.41
CA MET A 52 23.14 -9.70 0.70
C MET A 52 23.09 -11.22 0.54
N ASP A 53 24.18 -11.86 0.08
CA ASP A 53 24.21 -13.30 -0.20
C ASP A 53 23.79 -14.19 0.99
N GLY A 54 24.18 -13.80 2.22
CA GLY A 54 23.76 -14.49 3.44
C GLY A 54 22.24 -14.43 3.62
N THR A 55 21.71 -13.21 3.55
CA THR A 55 20.27 -12.96 3.68
C THR A 55 19.47 -13.63 2.56
N ALA A 56 19.96 -13.57 1.32
CA ALA A 56 19.32 -14.24 0.18
C ALA A 56 19.15 -15.74 0.42
N ARG A 57 20.22 -16.42 0.90
CA ARG A 57 20.18 -17.85 1.25
C ARG A 57 19.17 -18.17 2.35
N GLU A 58 19.16 -17.39 3.42
CA GLU A 58 18.20 -17.56 4.53
C GLU A 58 16.74 -17.38 4.09
N LEU A 59 16.52 -16.53 3.10
CA LEU A 59 15.19 -16.26 2.54
C LEU A 59 14.76 -17.30 1.50
N GLY A 60 15.69 -18.16 1.03
CA GLY A 60 15.43 -19.16 -0.01
C GLY A 60 15.63 -18.64 -1.44
N VAL A 61 16.31 -17.49 -1.61
CA VAL A 61 16.66 -16.94 -2.92
C VAL A 61 17.91 -17.66 -3.45
N THR A 62 17.76 -18.40 -4.55
CA THR A 62 18.87 -19.16 -5.18
C THR A 62 19.57 -18.37 -6.27
N ASN A 63 18.88 -17.41 -6.89
CA ASN A 63 19.44 -16.49 -7.87
C ASN A 63 19.02 -15.04 -7.54
N SER A 64 19.94 -14.27 -6.94
CA SER A 64 19.67 -12.89 -6.56
C SER A 64 19.49 -11.93 -7.75
N TYR A 65 19.83 -12.33 -8.97
CA TYR A 65 19.61 -11.55 -10.18
C TYR A 65 18.30 -11.90 -10.91
N ASP A 66 17.60 -12.95 -10.46
CA ASP A 66 16.24 -13.23 -10.88
C ASP A 66 15.28 -12.26 -10.17
N PRO A 67 14.54 -11.42 -10.93
CA PRO A 67 13.74 -10.38 -10.33
C PRO A 67 12.58 -10.93 -9.48
N GLU A 68 11.97 -12.05 -9.88
CA GLU A 68 10.90 -12.66 -9.10
C GLU A 68 11.41 -13.16 -7.75
N GLN A 69 12.49 -13.97 -7.76
CA GLN A 69 13.05 -14.49 -6.53
C GLN A 69 13.53 -13.37 -5.60
N ASN A 70 14.17 -12.35 -6.16
CA ASN A 70 14.72 -11.25 -5.38
C ASN A 70 13.62 -10.37 -4.76
N ILE A 71 12.55 -10.07 -5.50
CA ILE A 71 11.37 -9.34 -4.98
C ILE A 71 10.68 -10.15 -3.88
N MET A 72 10.46 -11.46 -4.10
CA MET A 72 9.86 -12.35 -3.10
C MET A 72 10.71 -12.41 -1.83
N GLY A 73 12.03 -12.53 -1.96
CA GLY A 73 12.96 -12.52 -0.84
C GLY A 73 12.93 -11.19 -0.07
N GLY A 74 12.99 -10.07 -0.78
CA GLY A 74 12.90 -8.74 -0.17
C GLY A 74 11.57 -8.50 0.57
N ALA A 75 10.47 -8.94 0.00
CA ALA A 75 9.14 -8.86 0.63
C ALA A 75 9.07 -9.73 1.90
N LYS A 76 9.61 -10.96 1.85
CA LYS A 76 9.69 -11.84 3.02
C LYS A 76 10.50 -11.21 4.15
N LEU A 77 11.66 -10.62 3.83
CA LEU A 77 12.47 -9.89 4.80
C LEU A 77 11.70 -8.73 5.42
N LEU A 78 11.07 -7.91 4.59
CA LEU A 78 10.33 -6.75 5.06
C LEU A 78 9.14 -7.14 5.93
N SER A 79 8.42 -8.21 5.57
CA SER A 79 7.35 -8.79 6.41
C SER A 79 7.85 -9.21 7.79
N GLN A 80 9.00 -9.90 7.84
CA GLN A 80 9.61 -10.31 9.10
C GLN A 80 10.02 -9.11 9.97
N LEU A 81 10.55 -8.06 9.34
CA LEU A 81 10.96 -6.83 10.03
C LEU A 81 9.73 -6.04 10.53
N LEU A 82 8.68 -5.90 9.74
CA LEU A 82 7.43 -5.28 10.16
C LEU A 82 6.84 -6.00 11.35
N LYS A 83 6.80 -7.34 11.32
CA LYS A 83 6.35 -8.14 12.45
C LYS A 83 7.25 -7.95 13.69
N LYS A 84 8.56 -7.94 13.52
CA LYS A 84 9.54 -7.74 14.61
C LYS A 84 9.39 -6.40 15.32
N TYR A 85 8.99 -5.36 14.58
CA TYR A 85 8.86 -3.99 15.09
C TYR A 85 7.38 -3.55 15.24
N ASP A 86 6.46 -4.51 15.43
CA ASP A 86 5.03 -4.24 15.70
C ASP A 86 4.38 -3.28 14.70
N GLY A 87 4.76 -3.38 13.43
CA GLY A 87 4.27 -2.53 12.34
C GLY A 87 4.98 -1.18 12.20
N ASP A 88 5.96 -0.85 13.06
CA ASP A 88 6.75 0.38 12.92
C ASP A 88 7.57 0.32 11.62
N ARG A 89 7.03 0.99 10.61
CA ARG A 89 7.56 1.03 9.25
C ARG A 89 8.98 1.60 9.20
N ASN A 90 9.26 2.66 9.95
CA ASN A 90 10.56 3.32 9.92
C ASN A 90 11.64 2.42 10.56
N LYS A 91 11.30 1.75 11.67
CA LYS A 91 12.21 0.74 12.26
C LYS A 91 12.41 -0.46 11.35
N ALA A 92 11.36 -0.92 10.67
CA ALA A 92 11.47 -2.03 9.71
C ALA A 92 12.38 -1.66 8.53
N LEU A 93 12.23 -0.46 7.98
CA LEU A 93 13.09 0.04 6.90
C LEU A 93 14.54 0.26 7.37
N ALA A 94 14.75 0.78 8.57
CA ALA A 94 16.09 0.86 9.17
C ALA A 94 16.72 -0.52 9.33
N GLY A 95 15.91 -1.51 9.77
CA GLY A 95 16.33 -2.91 9.88
C GLY A 95 16.65 -3.56 8.54
N TYR A 96 15.91 -3.22 7.50
CA TYR A 96 16.17 -3.66 6.14
C TYR A 96 17.55 -3.20 5.64
N ASN A 97 17.82 -1.90 5.80
CA ASN A 97 19.06 -1.29 5.34
C ASN A 97 20.29 -1.68 6.17
N ALA A 98 20.16 -1.69 7.48
CA ALA A 98 21.32 -1.81 8.39
C ALA A 98 21.41 -3.13 9.14
N GLY A 99 20.36 -3.95 9.08
CA GLY A 99 20.23 -5.14 9.92
C GLY A 99 19.73 -4.82 11.34
N THR A 100 19.01 -5.76 11.91
CA THR A 100 18.35 -5.59 13.23
C THR A 100 19.33 -5.38 14.39
N GLY A 101 20.54 -5.94 14.31
CA GLY A 101 21.59 -5.76 15.31
C GLY A 101 22.08 -4.32 15.39
N ASN A 102 22.26 -3.67 14.24
CA ASN A 102 22.67 -2.28 14.19
C ASN A 102 21.55 -1.34 14.65
N VAL A 103 20.29 -1.64 14.32
CA VAL A 103 19.13 -0.86 14.80
C VAL A 103 19.00 -0.98 16.31
N ALA A 104 19.20 -2.17 16.87
CA ALA A 104 19.18 -2.36 18.33
C ALA A 104 20.31 -1.59 19.04
N LYS A 105 21.49 -1.52 18.41
CA LYS A 105 22.66 -0.85 19.00
C LYS A 105 22.62 0.66 18.89
N TYR A 106 22.14 1.21 17.77
CA TYR A 106 22.30 2.62 17.43
C TYR A 106 21.01 3.40 17.29
N GLY A 107 19.85 2.75 17.41
CA GLY A 107 18.54 3.31 17.14
C GLY A 107 18.20 3.39 15.65
N ALA A 108 16.91 3.46 15.32
CA ALA A 108 16.45 3.55 13.95
C ALA A 108 16.72 4.95 13.34
N GLU A 109 16.76 5.98 14.15
CA GLU A 109 16.96 7.38 13.76
C GLU A 109 18.29 7.60 13.05
N LYS A 110 19.32 6.80 13.41
CA LYS A 110 20.62 6.80 12.71
C LYS A 110 20.49 6.50 11.21
N TYR A 111 19.44 5.79 10.82
CA TYR A 111 19.16 5.35 9.44
C TYR A 111 18.03 6.14 8.80
N SER A 112 17.70 7.31 9.34
CA SER A 112 16.60 8.17 8.88
C SER A 112 16.75 8.60 7.42
N SER A 113 17.94 8.81 6.93
CA SER A 113 18.18 9.14 5.52
C SER A 113 17.65 8.07 4.57
N TYR A 114 17.77 6.79 4.94
CA TYR A 114 17.27 5.69 4.14
C TYR A 114 15.74 5.63 4.14
N TYR A 115 15.11 5.53 5.30
CA TYR A 115 13.65 5.39 5.32
C TYR A 115 12.95 6.66 4.82
N ASN A 116 13.53 7.85 4.99
CA ASN A 116 13.01 9.08 4.38
C ASN A 116 13.11 9.04 2.85
N LYS A 117 14.20 8.48 2.29
CA LYS A 117 14.34 8.29 0.85
C LYS A 117 13.29 7.31 0.30
N VAL A 118 13.04 6.19 1.00
CA VAL A 118 11.96 5.25 0.62
C VAL A 118 10.60 5.93 0.63
N ASN A 119 10.27 6.65 1.70
CA ASN A 119 8.99 7.37 1.83
C ASN A 119 8.83 8.46 0.74
N ALA A 120 9.90 9.16 0.41
CA ALA A 120 9.90 10.16 -0.66
C ALA A 120 9.70 9.51 -2.05
N ASN A 121 10.36 8.38 -2.31
CA ASN A 121 10.20 7.62 -3.55
C ASN A 121 8.77 7.09 -3.70
N GLU A 122 8.18 6.55 -2.63
CA GLU A 122 6.78 6.12 -2.64
C GLU A 122 5.84 7.26 -3.00
N LYS A 123 5.96 8.41 -2.30
CA LYS A 123 5.15 9.59 -2.59
C LYS A 123 5.32 10.09 -4.02
N ALA A 124 6.54 10.04 -4.56
CA ALA A 124 6.82 10.49 -5.93
C ALA A 124 6.25 9.54 -6.98
N LEU A 125 6.36 8.22 -6.75
CA LEU A 125 5.88 7.19 -7.69
C LEU A 125 4.37 7.11 -7.78
N PHE A 126 3.65 7.40 -6.68
CA PHE A 126 2.20 7.27 -6.56
C PHE A 126 1.52 8.62 -6.30
N LYS A 127 2.12 9.71 -6.77
CA LYS A 127 1.60 11.07 -6.56
C LYS A 127 0.19 11.25 -7.12
N ASP A 128 -0.10 10.66 -8.25
CA ASP A 128 -1.41 10.77 -8.91
C ASP A 128 -2.46 9.87 -8.23
N ASP A 129 -2.05 8.73 -7.66
CA ASP A 129 -2.92 7.87 -6.84
C ASP A 129 -3.31 8.53 -5.51
N ASN A 130 -2.45 9.41 -4.96
CA ASN A 130 -2.76 10.14 -3.73
C ASN A 130 -3.95 11.09 -3.87
N GLY A 131 -4.31 11.50 -5.08
CA GLY A 131 -5.53 12.26 -5.34
C GLY A 131 -6.79 11.48 -5.00
N LEU A 132 -6.83 10.19 -5.33
CA LEU A 132 -7.95 9.30 -5.01
C LEU A 132 -7.97 8.95 -3.51
N ASP A 133 -6.82 8.61 -2.93
CA ASP A 133 -6.70 8.33 -1.49
C ASP A 133 -7.07 9.57 -0.65
N SER A 134 -6.61 10.76 -1.05
CA SER A 134 -6.99 12.02 -0.40
C SER A 134 -8.49 12.31 -0.54
N ALA A 135 -9.08 12.00 -1.68
CA ALA A 135 -10.52 12.15 -1.91
C ALA A 135 -11.32 11.15 -1.05
N VAL A 136 -10.87 9.90 -0.97
CA VAL A 136 -11.48 8.87 -0.13
C VAL A 136 -11.39 9.24 1.36
N GLU A 137 -10.24 9.73 1.84
CA GLU A 137 -10.11 10.18 3.23
C GLU A 137 -10.94 11.44 3.53
N ALA A 138 -11.01 12.39 2.59
CA ALA A 138 -11.90 13.54 2.70
C ALA A 138 -13.37 13.13 2.74
N MET A 139 -13.77 12.13 1.94
CA MET A 139 -15.13 11.57 1.95
C MET A 139 -15.43 10.82 3.24
N LYS A 140 -14.50 10.02 3.77
CA LYS A 140 -14.63 9.35 5.07
C LYS A 140 -14.79 10.37 6.20
N LYS A 141 -13.97 11.42 6.22
CA LYS A 141 -14.07 12.51 7.21
C LYS A 141 -15.45 13.19 7.13
N LYS A 142 -15.89 13.52 5.91
CA LYS A 142 -17.19 14.15 5.71
C LYS A 142 -18.36 13.23 6.09
N ALA A 143 -18.27 11.93 5.78
CA ALA A 143 -19.25 10.94 6.23
C ALA A 143 -19.30 10.83 7.76
N THR A 144 -18.14 10.87 8.44
CA THR A 144 -18.08 10.86 9.91
C THR A 144 -18.65 12.13 10.53
N GLU A 145 -18.47 13.29 9.89
CA GLU A 145 -19.08 14.57 10.31
C GLU A 145 -20.59 14.51 10.16
N ILE A 146 -21.11 14.00 9.02
CA ILE A 146 -22.56 13.83 8.79
C ILE A 146 -23.17 12.87 9.81
N VAL A 147 -22.49 11.76 10.15
CA VAL A 147 -22.96 10.82 11.16
C VAL A 147 -22.99 11.47 12.55
N LYS A 148 -21.98 12.28 12.91
CA LYS A 148 -21.97 13.01 14.19
C LYS A 148 -23.07 14.06 14.29
N GLU A 149 -23.30 14.82 13.21
CA GLU A 149 -24.39 15.81 13.16
C GLU A 149 -25.76 15.13 13.22
N SER A 150 -25.91 13.92 12.61
CA SER A 150 -27.15 13.17 12.68
C SER A 150 -27.41 12.58 14.07
N ASP A 151 -26.38 12.22 14.84
CA ASP A 151 -26.53 11.67 16.20
C ASP A 151 -27.10 12.70 17.19
N GLU A 152 -26.85 13.99 17.02
CA GLU A 152 -27.42 15.05 17.89
C GLU A 152 -28.88 15.42 17.54
N GLU A 153 -29.29 15.27 16.27
CA GLU A 153 -30.62 15.69 15.80
C GLU A 153 -31.64 14.53 15.71
N TYR A 154 -31.17 13.26 15.62
CA TYR A 154 -32.02 12.10 15.30
C TYR A 154 -32.53 11.30 16.49
N TRP A 155 -31.91 11.34 17.66
CA TRP A 155 -32.33 10.54 18.82
C TRP A 155 -33.65 10.99 19.47
N GLY A 156 -34.32 12.00 18.91
CA GLY A 156 -35.62 12.52 19.37
C GLY A 156 -36.85 12.08 18.54
N LYS A 157 -36.66 11.35 17.42
CA LYS A 157 -37.77 10.91 16.54
C LYS A 157 -37.65 9.41 16.25
N GLU A 158 -38.80 8.71 16.18
CA GLU A 158 -38.86 7.31 15.77
C GLU A 158 -38.30 7.15 14.34
N THR A 159 -37.00 6.91 14.21
CA THR A 159 -36.33 6.64 12.93
C THR A 159 -36.31 5.14 12.69
N THR A 160 -36.76 4.72 11.51
CA THR A 160 -36.67 3.34 11.07
C THR A 160 -35.25 3.03 10.55
N PHE A 161 -34.83 1.75 10.64
CA PHE A 161 -33.54 1.27 10.12
C PHE A 161 -33.31 1.66 8.64
N ALA A 162 -34.38 1.83 7.86
CA ALA A 162 -34.35 2.29 6.48
C ALA A 162 -33.86 3.74 6.33
N ASP A 163 -34.17 4.62 7.27
CA ASP A 163 -33.80 6.03 7.22
C ASP A 163 -32.31 6.26 7.47
N ILE A 164 -31.66 5.31 8.17
CA ILE A 164 -30.22 5.32 8.43
C ILE A 164 -29.44 4.69 7.28
N LEU A 165 -29.97 3.64 6.66
CA LEU A 165 -29.30 2.89 5.58
C LEU A 165 -29.33 3.63 4.23
N THR A 166 -30.35 4.43 3.97
CA THR A 166 -30.53 5.09 2.66
C THR A 166 -29.41 6.09 2.34
N PRO A 167 -29.01 7.01 3.23
CA PRO A 167 -27.89 7.92 2.94
C PRO A 167 -26.55 7.20 2.84
N VAL A 168 -26.31 6.14 3.64
CA VAL A 168 -25.07 5.35 3.57
C VAL A 168 -24.99 4.58 2.26
N LEU A 169 -26.08 4.00 1.78
CA LEU A 169 -26.16 3.33 0.48
C LEU A 169 -25.98 4.31 -0.68
N VAL A 170 -26.56 5.52 -0.62
CA VAL A 170 -26.37 6.55 -1.66
C VAL A 170 -24.91 6.98 -1.75
N VAL A 171 -24.20 7.11 -0.63
CA VAL A 171 -22.76 7.42 -0.61
C VAL A 171 -21.95 6.26 -1.18
N LEU A 172 -22.23 5.01 -0.79
CA LEU A 172 -21.54 3.83 -1.30
C LEU A 172 -21.79 3.57 -2.79
N PHE A 173 -23.03 3.72 -3.26
CA PHE A 173 -23.36 3.58 -4.68
C PHE A 173 -22.86 4.77 -5.50
N GLY A 174 -22.85 5.98 -4.95
CA GLY A 174 -22.24 7.16 -5.58
C GLY A 174 -20.74 6.99 -5.78
N ILE A 175 -20.02 6.41 -4.80
CA ILE A 175 -18.59 6.10 -4.91
C ILE A 175 -18.34 5.02 -5.98
N CYS A 176 -19.14 3.94 -6.01
CA CYS A 176 -19.04 2.92 -7.05
C CYS A 176 -19.31 3.48 -8.46
N ALA A 177 -20.33 4.33 -8.62
CA ALA A 177 -20.64 4.96 -9.91
C ALA A 177 -19.50 5.87 -10.39
N PHE A 178 -18.88 6.62 -9.49
CA PHE A 178 -17.77 7.51 -9.83
C PHE A 178 -16.50 6.73 -10.24
N VAL A 179 -16.20 5.64 -9.56
CA VAL A 179 -15.07 4.76 -9.92
C VAL A 179 -15.27 4.11 -11.29
N PHE A 180 -16.50 3.71 -11.63
CA PHE A 180 -16.79 3.13 -12.95
C PHE A 180 -16.76 4.18 -14.08
N ILE A 181 -17.13 5.43 -13.83
CA ILE A 181 -17.07 6.52 -14.81
C ILE A 181 -15.62 6.88 -15.13
N THR A 182 -14.73 6.92 -14.13
CA THR A 182 -13.29 7.21 -14.33
C THR A 182 -12.52 6.05 -14.96
N ALA A 183 -13.00 4.82 -14.80
CA ALA A 183 -12.41 3.64 -15.43
C ALA A 183 -12.88 3.41 -16.89
N GLY A 184 -13.71 4.29 -17.45
CA GLY A 184 -14.20 4.19 -18.84
C GLY A 184 -15.15 3.01 -19.09
N ILE A 185 -15.66 2.36 -18.05
CA ILE A 185 -16.65 1.29 -18.16
C ILE A 185 -18.04 1.96 -18.15
N GLY A 186 -18.60 2.15 -19.32
CA GLY A 186 -19.92 2.73 -19.49
C GLY A 186 -21.02 1.82 -18.94
N ILE A 187 -21.35 1.97 -17.66
CA ILE A 187 -22.54 1.33 -17.09
C ILE A 187 -23.69 2.31 -17.26
N ASN A 188 -24.60 1.98 -18.18
CA ASN A 188 -25.82 2.74 -18.39
C ASN A 188 -26.84 2.34 -17.31
N VAL A 189 -26.75 2.98 -16.14
CA VAL A 189 -27.72 2.77 -15.05
C VAL A 189 -28.91 3.69 -15.31
N SER A 190 -30.00 3.11 -15.84
CA SER A 190 -31.23 3.87 -16.04
C SER A 190 -31.87 4.26 -14.70
N ARG A 191 -32.55 5.44 -14.67
CA ARG A 191 -33.29 5.90 -13.48
C ARG A 191 -34.35 4.89 -12.99
N GLU A 192 -34.77 3.96 -13.82
CA GLU A 192 -35.72 2.89 -13.45
C GLU A 192 -35.09 1.76 -12.63
N THR A 193 -33.79 1.48 -12.86
CA THR A 193 -33.08 0.45 -12.08
C THR A 193 -32.91 0.88 -10.62
N ILE A 194 -32.68 2.19 -10.37
CA ILE A 194 -32.58 2.75 -9.02
C ILE A 194 -33.93 2.67 -8.28
N LYS A 195 -35.04 2.91 -8.99
CA LYS A 195 -36.39 2.83 -8.39
C LYS A 195 -36.84 1.40 -8.05
N ARG A 196 -36.32 0.37 -8.72
CA ARG A 196 -36.65 -1.05 -8.44
C ARG A 196 -35.85 -1.66 -7.31
N GLY A 197 -34.65 -1.10 -6.98
CA GLY A 197 -33.82 -1.55 -5.84
C GLY A 197 -34.32 -1.09 -4.46
N VAL A 198 -35.36 -0.25 -4.40
CA VAL A 198 -35.93 0.29 -3.14
C VAL A 198 -37.26 -0.37 -2.77
N LYS A 199 -37.63 -1.48 -3.44
CA LYS A 199 -38.76 -2.32 -3.03
C LYS A 199 -38.23 -3.69 -2.60
N LEU A 200 -37.74 -3.74 -1.38
CA LEU A 200 -37.65 -4.95 -0.56
C LEU A 200 -38.25 -4.64 0.81
#